data_edba97fe39bc732666a0788592db097b
#
_entry.id   edba97fe39bc732666a0788592db097b
#
_cell.length_a   1.000
_cell.length_b   1.000
_cell.length_c   1.000
_cell.angle_alpha   90.00
_cell.angle_beta   90.00
_cell.angle_gamma   90.00
#
_symmetry.space_group_name_H-M   'P 1'
#
loop_
_entity.id
_entity.type
_entity.pdbx_description
1 polymer ?
#
loop_
_entity_poly.entity_id
_entity_poly.type
_entity_poly.pdbx_seq_one_letter_code
_entity_poly.pdbx_strand_id
1 'polypeptide(L)'
;MKKTMAKSLSVIIPACNEIETISDVIQSVKGLNPLEIIVVANGCTDGTETVAEHLGCKVLRYTEKLGNDVGRAAGAKEAIGDVLLFIDGDFAIQTSKLQLFLNPILYNQADVVLNNLDALFLKRQKPNSITVWRQILNSILEREELKIDSLLAVPHALTKEVVQSIGYECFVNPILAHLRLVQSKWRISRHCAIDVITPNKFRPTEHAAYGTDLSPSEKRMIGDHIEAVAERIVGSDERGGYCDGNRKRDSVYHILDFEDFYQGWGVTSNLYKGKQLSVIIPVQDEEKTIGNVIEELRKIEPFEIIVVVNGSSDQTATIAKDKGATTIVYKEALGNDVGRSLGTYFAKGEIVLFIDGDFVIPASELYPFAKAIADGTDVALNDLNHYLDLRVPLHLVTAFKYALNLACDRKDLGVGSLIAVPNAFSRKCLKQIGYRSLLAPCVAQVKAILSGFEVACVSRVEVDKMNRIRPSEHFAKIGHPPAVLRIIGDHIEGLEQLIGLTGSRGGFDDGNRKRDIL
;
A
#
# COMPACT_ATOMS: atom_id res chain seq x y z
N MET A 1 -22.40 -6.63 -44.47
CA MET A 1 -21.25 -6.68 -43.54
C MET A 1 -20.20 -5.70 -44.05
N LYS A 2 -19.97 -4.56 -43.37
CA LYS A 2 -18.84 -3.68 -43.68
C LYS A 2 -17.58 -4.47 -43.39
N LYS A 3 -16.69 -4.68 -44.37
CA LYS A 3 -15.33 -5.14 -44.17
C LYS A 3 -14.69 -4.16 -43.19
N THR A 4 -14.58 -4.52 -41.91
CA THR A 4 -13.71 -3.81 -40.96
C THR A 4 -12.30 -3.95 -41.54
N MET A 5 -11.68 -2.85 -41.92
CA MET A 5 -10.23 -2.84 -42.25
C MET A 5 -9.50 -3.42 -41.06
N ALA A 6 -8.59 -4.36 -41.32
CA ALA A 6 -7.74 -4.91 -40.26
C ALA A 6 -6.91 -3.78 -39.69
N LYS A 7 -6.96 -3.60 -38.35
CA LYS A 7 -6.16 -2.60 -37.65
C LYS A 7 -4.67 -2.89 -37.89
N SER A 8 -3.91 -1.83 -38.18
CA SER A 8 -2.45 -1.91 -38.32
C SER A 8 -1.79 -2.01 -36.94
N LEU A 9 -0.71 -2.80 -36.84
CA LEU A 9 -0.01 -3.10 -35.59
C LEU A 9 1.39 -2.50 -35.60
N SER A 10 1.74 -1.70 -34.59
CA SER A 10 3.12 -1.34 -34.24
C SER A 10 3.56 -2.17 -33.04
N VAL A 11 4.73 -2.79 -33.10
CA VAL A 11 5.35 -3.51 -31.97
C VAL A 11 6.49 -2.68 -31.42
N ILE A 12 6.48 -2.42 -30.10
CA ILE A 12 7.49 -1.63 -29.41
C ILE A 12 8.30 -2.54 -28.50
N ILE A 13 9.61 -2.56 -28.70
CA ILE A 13 10.59 -3.41 -28.01
C ILE A 13 11.71 -2.56 -27.45
N PRO A 14 11.64 -2.10 -26.17
CA PRO A 14 12.82 -1.55 -25.49
C PRO A 14 13.86 -2.66 -25.32
N ALA A 15 15.13 -2.36 -25.61
CA ALA A 15 16.23 -3.30 -25.47
C ALA A 15 17.48 -2.62 -24.91
N CYS A 16 18.20 -3.30 -24.01
CA CYS A 16 19.48 -2.86 -23.46
C CYS A 16 20.39 -4.06 -23.29
N ASN A 17 21.31 -4.25 -24.25
CA ASN A 17 22.23 -5.40 -24.28
C ASN A 17 21.50 -6.75 -24.30
N GLU A 18 20.67 -6.97 -25.32
CA GLU A 18 19.86 -8.18 -25.50
C GLU A 18 20.25 -8.94 -26.81
N ILE A 19 21.55 -8.90 -27.20
CA ILE A 19 22.04 -9.52 -28.43
C ILE A 19 21.70 -11.00 -28.54
N GLU A 20 21.64 -11.72 -27.42
CA GLU A 20 21.34 -13.15 -27.35
C GLU A 20 19.87 -13.50 -27.64
N THR A 21 18.96 -12.56 -27.38
CA THR A 21 17.49 -12.81 -27.36
C THR A 21 16.74 -12.02 -28.42
N ILE A 22 17.25 -10.83 -28.79
CA ILE A 22 16.53 -9.88 -29.64
C ILE A 22 16.11 -10.46 -31.00
N SER A 23 16.94 -11.34 -31.60
CA SER A 23 16.60 -12.00 -32.87
C SER A 23 15.35 -12.87 -32.75
N ASP A 24 15.26 -13.71 -31.71
CA ASP A 24 14.11 -14.59 -31.47
C ASP A 24 12.85 -13.80 -31.14
N VAL A 25 12.99 -12.71 -30.36
CA VAL A 25 11.90 -11.80 -30.05
C VAL A 25 11.33 -11.16 -31.34
N ILE A 26 12.20 -10.62 -32.20
CA ILE A 26 11.79 -10.03 -33.49
C ILE A 26 11.15 -11.07 -34.39
N GLN A 27 11.69 -12.28 -34.50
CA GLN A 27 11.10 -13.34 -35.33
C GLN A 27 9.70 -13.74 -34.83
N SER A 28 9.51 -13.82 -33.52
CA SER A 28 8.20 -14.15 -32.94
C SER A 28 7.13 -13.11 -33.29
N VAL A 29 7.45 -11.81 -33.27
CA VAL A 29 6.49 -10.76 -33.60
C VAL A 29 6.30 -10.53 -35.10
N LYS A 30 7.29 -10.85 -35.94
CA LYS A 30 7.11 -10.84 -37.40
C LYS A 30 5.99 -11.76 -37.86
N GLY A 31 5.76 -12.86 -37.16
CA GLY A 31 4.63 -13.76 -37.44
C GLY A 31 3.25 -13.15 -37.25
N LEU A 32 3.15 -11.96 -36.62
CA LEU A 32 1.90 -11.17 -36.49
C LEU A 32 1.64 -10.30 -37.73
N ASN A 33 2.56 -10.21 -38.68
CA ASN A 33 2.54 -9.28 -39.83
C ASN A 33 2.34 -7.80 -39.40
N PRO A 34 3.15 -7.26 -38.47
CA PRO A 34 3.00 -5.89 -38.02
C PRO A 34 3.30 -4.90 -39.16
N LEU A 35 2.70 -3.70 -39.07
CA LEU A 35 3.04 -2.57 -39.93
C LEU A 35 4.50 -2.15 -39.74
N GLU A 36 4.95 -2.14 -38.50
CA GLU A 36 6.32 -1.83 -38.09
C GLU A 36 6.70 -2.52 -36.79
N ILE A 37 8.00 -2.74 -36.62
CA ILE A 37 8.63 -3.15 -35.36
C ILE A 37 9.60 -2.05 -34.98
N ILE A 38 9.42 -1.43 -33.83
CA ILE A 38 10.24 -0.35 -33.29
C ILE A 38 11.09 -0.92 -32.17
N VAL A 39 12.39 -1.05 -32.37
CA VAL A 39 13.36 -1.40 -31.34
C VAL A 39 13.97 -0.13 -30.78
N VAL A 40 13.83 0.09 -29.47
CA VAL A 40 14.44 1.23 -28.80
C VAL A 40 15.72 0.76 -28.12
N ALA A 41 16.85 1.02 -28.78
CA ALA A 41 18.19 0.67 -28.27
C ALA A 41 18.60 1.66 -27.18
N ASN A 42 18.52 1.21 -25.92
CA ASN A 42 18.70 2.01 -24.72
C ASN A 42 20.13 1.88 -24.18
N GLY A 43 21.08 2.57 -24.82
CA GLY A 43 22.50 2.54 -24.44
C GLY A 43 23.12 1.14 -24.63
N CYS A 44 22.81 0.46 -25.74
CA CYS A 44 23.38 -0.82 -26.08
C CYS A 44 24.89 -0.70 -26.46
N THR A 45 25.66 -1.70 -26.06
CA THR A 45 27.12 -1.80 -26.34
C THR A 45 27.52 -3.15 -26.92
N ASP A 46 26.55 -4.04 -27.14
CA ASP A 46 26.77 -5.42 -27.57
C ASP A 46 26.40 -5.69 -29.03
N GLY A 47 25.84 -4.70 -29.73
CA GLY A 47 25.40 -4.82 -31.13
C GLY A 47 23.91 -5.23 -31.28
N THR A 48 23.13 -5.21 -30.22
CA THR A 48 21.66 -5.47 -30.24
C THR A 48 20.95 -4.68 -31.35
N GLU A 49 21.28 -3.38 -31.48
CA GLU A 49 20.70 -2.47 -32.47
C GLU A 49 21.04 -2.87 -33.91
N THR A 50 22.25 -3.37 -34.14
CA THR A 50 22.69 -3.82 -35.45
C THR A 50 21.95 -5.07 -35.92
N VAL A 51 21.72 -6.01 -34.99
CA VAL A 51 20.89 -7.19 -35.25
C VAL A 51 19.46 -6.80 -35.60
N ALA A 52 18.87 -5.86 -34.85
CA ALA A 52 17.51 -5.37 -35.10
C ALA A 52 17.36 -4.71 -36.48
N GLU A 53 18.33 -3.89 -36.89
CA GLU A 53 18.34 -3.28 -38.24
C GLU A 53 18.46 -4.29 -39.37
N HIS A 54 19.38 -5.25 -39.25
CA HIS A 54 19.50 -6.34 -40.23
C HIS A 54 18.21 -7.16 -40.37
N LEU A 55 17.43 -7.23 -39.30
CA LEU A 55 16.12 -7.86 -39.31
C LEU A 55 14.99 -6.91 -39.80
N GLY A 56 15.32 -5.70 -40.29
CA GLY A 56 14.35 -4.77 -40.90
C GLY A 56 13.49 -4.02 -39.92
N CYS A 57 13.91 -3.86 -38.66
CA CYS A 57 13.21 -3.06 -37.68
C CYS A 57 13.54 -1.55 -37.83
N LYS A 58 12.59 -0.68 -37.44
CA LYS A 58 12.88 0.72 -37.15
C LYS A 58 13.63 0.78 -35.82
N VAL A 59 14.86 1.27 -35.82
CA VAL A 59 15.68 1.34 -34.61
C VAL A 59 15.82 2.80 -34.14
N LEU A 60 15.37 3.06 -32.90
CA LEU A 60 15.63 4.32 -32.21
C LEU A 60 16.89 4.16 -31.36
N ARG A 61 17.97 4.80 -31.75
CA ARG A 61 19.28 4.65 -31.09
C ARG A 61 19.51 5.75 -30.07
N TYR A 62 19.77 5.34 -28.84
CA TYR A 62 20.21 6.20 -27.75
C TYR A 62 21.58 5.71 -27.27
N THR A 63 22.59 6.58 -27.34
CA THR A 63 23.98 6.26 -26.95
C THR A 63 24.13 6.10 -25.45
N GLU A 64 23.30 6.80 -24.67
CA GLU A 64 23.26 6.72 -23.22
C GLU A 64 22.05 5.97 -22.75
N LYS A 65 22.16 5.31 -21.58
CA LYS A 65 21.03 4.65 -20.95
C LYS A 65 19.96 5.67 -20.55
N LEU A 66 18.74 5.46 -21.02
CA LEU A 66 17.58 6.30 -20.70
C LEU A 66 16.96 6.00 -19.34
N GLY A 67 17.34 4.88 -18.73
CA GLY A 67 16.66 4.30 -17.59
C GLY A 67 15.51 3.38 -17.99
N ASN A 68 14.88 2.74 -17.00
CA ASN A 68 13.80 1.79 -17.24
C ASN A 68 12.55 2.51 -17.75
N ASP A 69 11.79 1.82 -18.61
CA ASP A 69 10.50 2.21 -19.17
C ASP A 69 10.52 3.43 -20.14
N VAL A 70 11.53 4.30 -20.10
CA VAL A 70 11.63 5.47 -21.03
C VAL A 70 11.60 5.01 -22.49
N GLY A 71 12.18 3.85 -22.81
CA GLY A 71 12.13 3.28 -24.15
C GLY A 71 10.69 2.94 -24.61
N ARG A 72 9.78 2.62 -23.70
CA ARG A 72 8.35 2.41 -24.03
C ARG A 72 7.71 3.69 -24.49
N ALA A 73 7.95 4.80 -23.80
CA ALA A 73 7.43 6.11 -24.14
C ALA A 73 8.01 6.61 -25.47
N ALA A 74 9.34 6.46 -25.70
CA ALA A 74 9.99 6.82 -26.94
C ALA A 74 9.42 6.03 -28.15
N GLY A 75 9.23 4.72 -27.99
CA GLY A 75 8.63 3.88 -29.02
C GLY A 75 7.16 4.23 -29.28
N ALA A 76 6.38 4.54 -28.25
CA ALA A 76 4.97 4.94 -28.37
C ALA A 76 4.82 6.27 -29.14
N LYS A 77 5.71 7.23 -28.90
CA LYS A 77 5.76 8.52 -29.63
C LYS A 77 5.90 8.32 -31.13
N GLU A 78 6.74 7.38 -31.54
CA GLU A 78 7.14 7.13 -32.93
C GLU A 78 6.22 6.13 -33.66
N ALA A 79 5.31 5.46 -32.95
CA ALA A 79 4.44 4.45 -33.51
C ALA A 79 3.32 5.03 -34.38
N ILE A 80 3.13 4.44 -35.57
CA ILE A 80 2.12 4.90 -36.55
C ILE A 80 0.89 3.97 -36.66
N GLY A 81 0.99 2.72 -36.17
CA GLY A 81 -0.10 1.74 -36.23
C GLY A 81 -1.32 2.09 -35.37
N ASP A 82 -2.48 1.52 -35.70
CA ASP A 82 -3.74 1.70 -34.97
C ASP A 82 -3.71 1.01 -33.58
N VAL A 83 -2.85 0.00 -33.42
CA VAL A 83 -2.65 -0.76 -32.19
C VAL A 83 -1.16 -0.79 -31.88
N LEU A 84 -0.81 -0.48 -30.64
CA LEU A 84 0.54 -0.57 -30.10
C LEU A 84 0.65 -1.78 -29.18
N LEU A 85 1.56 -2.72 -29.50
CA LEU A 85 1.91 -3.86 -28.65
C LEU A 85 3.26 -3.59 -27.98
N PHE A 86 3.31 -3.66 -26.67
CA PHE A 86 4.53 -3.53 -25.88
C PHE A 86 4.99 -4.88 -25.37
N ILE A 87 6.26 -5.23 -25.63
CA ILE A 87 6.95 -6.43 -25.15
C ILE A 87 8.37 -6.08 -24.74
N ASP A 88 9.01 -6.91 -23.95
CA ASP A 88 10.42 -6.76 -23.59
C ASP A 88 11.34 -7.52 -24.59
N GLY A 89 12.61 -7.11 -24.67
CA GLY A 89 13.60 -7.66 -25.59
C GLY A 89 14.35 -8.89 -25.07
N ASP A 90 14.12 -9.30 -23.82
CA ASP A 90 14.93 -10.29 -23.12
C ASP A 90 14.41 -11.76 -23.20
N PHE A 91 13.21 -11.97 -23.74
CA PHE A 91 12.69 -13.32 -24.06
C PHE A 91 11.61 -13.29 -25.15
N ALA A 92 11.55 -14.35 -25.96
CA ALA A 92 10.57 -14.47 -27.01
C ALA A 92 9.24 -15.07 -26.51
N ILE A 93 8.11 -14.48 -26.92
CA ILE A 93 6.77 -14.99 -26.70
C ILE A 93 6.27 -15.62 -27.99
N GLN A 94 5.75 -16.86 -27.94
CA GLN A 94 5.24 -17.56 -29.12
C GLN A 94 4.21 -16.72 -29.89
N THR A 95 4.37 -16.62 -31.21
CA THR A 95 3.46 -15.85 -32.11
C THR A 95 1.99 -16.19 -31.89
N SER A 96 1.65 -17.48 -31.75
CA SER A 96 0.27 -17.93 -31.53
C SER A 96 -0.33 -17.40 -30.22
N LYS A 97 0.49 -17.27 -29.17
CA LYS A 97 0.05 -16.69 -27.90
C LYS A 97 -0.17 -15.18 -28.03
N LEU A 98 0.74 -14.48 -28.72
CA LEU A 98 0.57 -13.03 -28.99
C LEU A 98 -0.65 -12.75 -29.87
N GLN A 99 -0.91 -13.61 -30.88
CA GLN A 99 -2.10 -13.48 -31.73
C GLN A 99 -3.39 -13.65 -30.90
N LEU A 100 -3.44 -14.67 -30.05
CA LEU A 100 -4.58 -14.87 -29.14
C LEU A 100 -4.74 -13.66 -28.21
N PHE A 101 -3.63 -13.16 -27.67
CA PHE A 101 -3.61 -11.98 -26.78
C PHE A 101 -4.19 -10.74 -27.46
N LEU A 102 -3.89 -10.50 -28.74
CA LEU A 102 -4.33 -9.34 -29.49
C LEU A 102 -5.79 -9.44 -30.02
N ASN A 103 -6.40 -10.61 -30.03
CA ASN A 103 -7.73 -10.81 -30.60
C ASN A 103 -8.79 -9.78 -30.14
N PRO A 104 -8.96 -9.48 -28.83
CA PRO A 104 -10.00 -8.53 -28.41
C PRO A 104 -9.83 -7.13 -29.02
N ILE A 105 -8.59 -6.66 -29.14
CA ILE A 105 -8.33 -5.32 -29.66
C ILE A 105 -8.43 -5.28 -31.20
N LEU A 106 -8.02 -6.33 -31.88
CA LEU A 106 -8.11 -6.46 -33.33
C LEU A 106 -9.57 -6.62 -33.80
N TYR A 107 -10.40 -7.27 -33.00
CA TYR A 107 -11.85 -7.44 -33.29
C TYR A 107 -12.76 -6.34 -32.67
N ASN A 108 -12.18 -5.23 -32.21
CA ASN A 108 -12.92 -4.10 -31.60
C ASN A 108 -13.76 -4.45 -30.36
N GLN A 109 -13.39 -5.50 -29.64
CA GLN A 109 -14.03 -5.90 -28.38
C GLN A 109 -13.44 -5.18 -27.18
N ALA A 110 -12.19 -4.71 -27.30
CA ALA A 110 -11.47 -3.97 -26.29
C ALA A 110 -10.65 -2.84 -26.92
N ASP A 111 -10.31 -1.86 -26.11
CA ASP A 111 -9.41 -0.75 -26.45
C ASP A 111 -8.03 -0.96 -25.85
N VAL A 112 -7.97 -1.79 -24.80
CA VAL A 112 -6.75 -2.18 -24.09
C VAL A 112 -6.79 -3.67 -23.77
N VAL A 113 -5.64 -4.35 -23.88
CA VAL A 113 -5.45 -5.71 -23.40
C VAL A 113 -4.31 -5.74 -22.40
N LEU A 114 -4.59 -6.22 -21.19
CA LEU A 114 -3.61 -6.45 -20.13
C LEU A 114 -3.29 -7.94 -20.00
N ASN A 115 -2.06 -8.25 -19.61
CA ASN A 115 -1.66 -9.61 -19.27
C ASN A 115 -2.33 -10.05 -17.97
N ASN A 116 -3.09 -11.14 -18.01
CA ASN A 116 -3.78 -11.68 -16.83
C ASN A 116 -2.79 -12.45 -15.95
N LEU A 117 -2.15 -11.73 -15.03
CA LEU A 117 -1.16 -12.33 -14.11
C LEU A 117 -1.79 -13.11 -12.96
N ASP A 118 -3.05 -12.86 -12.62
CA ASP A 118 -3.74 -13.58 -11.54
C ASP A 118 -3.68 -15.10 -11.73
N ALA A 119 -3.94 -15.56 -12.96
CA ALA A 119 -3.93 -16.97 -13.27
C ALA A 119 -2.55 -17.64 -13.03
N LEU A 120 -1.48 -16.85 -13.06
CA LEU A 120 -0.11 -17.28 -12.80
C LEU A 120 0.24 -17.24 -11.32
N PHE A 121 -0.19 -16.17 -10.61
CA PHE A 121 0.14 -15.94 -9.20
C PHE A 121 -0.73 -16.76 -8.23
N LEU A 122 -2.01 -16.97 -8.53
CA LEU A 122 -2.95 -17.72 -7.66
C LEU A 122 -2.50 -19.16 -7.35
N LYS A 123 -1.58 -19.71 -8.14
CA LYS A 123 -1.05 -21.07 -7.96
C LYS A 123 0.26 -21.15 -7.19
N ARG A 124 0.91 -19.99 -6.95
CA ARG A 124 2.32 -19.96 -6.51
C ARG A 124 2.58 -18.86 -5.51
N GLN A 125 2.74 -18.95 -4.29
CA GLN A 125 3.55 -18.08 -3.46
C GLN A 125 2.87 -17.02 -2.59
N LYS A 126 3.63 -16.67 -1.55
CA LYS A 126 3.44 -15.50 -0.69
C LYS A 126 3.32 -14.23 -1.54
N PRO A 127 2.48 -13.28 -1.12
CA PRO A 127 2.41 -11.99 -1.79
C PRO A 127 3.77 -11.29 -1.72
N ASN A 128 4.29 -10.86 -2.88
CA ASN A 128 5.47 -10.02 -2.92
C ASN A 128 5.09 -8.54 -2.87
N SER A 129 6.07 -7.67 -2.58
CA SER A 129 5.87 -6.23 -2.46
C SER A 129 5.13 -5.61 -3.65
N ILE A 130 5.45 -6.02 -4.88
CA ILE A 130 4.88 -5.42 -6.08
C ILE A 130 3.46 -5.90 -6.36
N THR A 131 3.15 -7.18 -6.12
CA THR A 131 1.76 -7.67 -6.25
C THR A 131 0.82 -6.99 -5.27
N VAL A 132 1.29 -6.71 -4.06
CA VAL A 132 0.51 -5.97 -3.05
C VAL A 132 0.25 -4.54 -3.50
N TRP A 133 1.26 -3.83 -4.00
CA TRP A 133 1.09 -2.47 -4.50
C TRP A 133 0.15 -2.38 -5.71
N ARG A 134 0.23 -3.34 -6.65
CA ARG A 134 -0.72 -3.44 -7.78
C ARG A 134 -2.16 -3.66 -7.28
N GLN A 135 -2.34 -4.54 -6.29
CA GLN A 135 -3.66 -4.82 -5.71
C GLN A 135 -4.26 -3.56 -5.07
N ILE A 136 -3.51 -2.86 -4.22
CA ILE A 136 -4.04 -1.66 -3.55
C ILE A 136 -4.28 -0.50 -4.52
N LEU A 137 -3.41 -0.32 -5.52
CA LEU A 137 -3.63 0.72 -6.53
C LEU A 137 -4.95 0.50 -7.28
N ASN A 138 -5.20 -0.72 -7.77
CA ASN A 138 -6.46 -1.02 -8.45
C ASN A 138 -7.68 -0.86 -7.53
N SER A 139 -7.51 -1.10 -6.22
CA SER A 139 -8.57 -0.82 -5.24
C SER A 139 -8.79 0.68 -5.02
N ILE A 140 -7.73 1.48 -4.89
CA ILE A 140 -7.81 2.96 -4.80
C ILE A 140 -8.49 3.55 -6.05
N LEU A 141 -8.31 2.90 -7.21
CA LEU A 141 -8.90 3.31 -8.48
C LEU A 141 -10.32 2.76 -8.69
N GLU A 142 -10.89 2.05 -7.70
CA GLU A 142 -12.22 1.41 -7.78
C GLU A 142 -12.33 0.41 -8.94
N ARG A 143 -11.20 -0.27 -9.27
CA ARG A 143 -11.09 -1.24 -10.37
C ARG A 143 -10.57 -2.60 -9.85
N GLU A 144 -11.18 -3.09 -8.80
CA GLU A 144 -10.78 -4.32 -8.12
C GLU A 144 -10.88 -5.56 -9.01
N GLU A 145 -11.71 -5.51 -10.05
CA GLU A 145 -11.78 -6.57 -11.06
C GLU A 145 -10.47 -6.76 -11.83
N LEU A 146 -9.60 -5.74 -11.86
CA LEU A 146 -8.25 -5.83 -12.43
C LEU A 146 -7.26 -6.57 -11.51
N LYS A 147 -7.58 -6.70 -10.22
CA LYS A 147 -6.76 -7.37 -9.20
C LYS A 147 -5.31 -6.87 -9.19
N ILE A 148 -4.36 -7.65 -9.75
CA ILE A 148 -2.93 -7.31 -9.84
C ILE A 148 -2.49 -6.94 -11.27
N ASP A 149 -3.39 -6.90 -12.25
CA ASP A 149 -3.04 -6.59 -13.62
C ASP A 149 -2.86 -5.08 -13.81
N SER A 150 -1.82 -4.70 -14.53
CA SER A 150 -1.50 -3.29 -14.83
C SER A 150 -0.57 -3.17 -16.04
N LEU A 151 -0.37 -1.95 -16.54
CA LEU A 151 0.58 -1.66 -17.63
C LEU A 151 2.06 -1.87 -17.23
N LEU A 152 2.36 -2.14 -15.96
CA LEU A 152 3.71 -2.54 -15.54
C LEU A 152 4.11 -3.90 -16.14
N ALA A 153 3.14 -4.79 -16.34
CA ALA A 153 3.40 -6.11 -16.90
C ALA A 153 3.30 -6.10 -18.43
N VAL A 154 4.26 -6.72 -19.09
CA VAL A 154 4.19 -7.04 -20.52
C VAL A 154 3.65 -8.47 -20.72
N PRO A 155 3.13 -8.84 -21.91
CA PRO A 155 2.72 -7.91 -22.94
C PRO A 155 1.51 -7.09 -22.51
N HIS A 156 1.39 -5.90 -23.03
CA HIS A 156 0.14 -5.15 -23.04
C HIS A 156 -0.05 -4.49 -24.41
N ALA A 157 -1.31 -4.26 -24.79
CA ALA A 157 -1.64 -3.64 -26.06
C ALA A 157 -2.71 -2.56 -25.87
N LEU A 158 -2.55 -1.44 -26.56
CA LEU A 158 -3.45 -0.30 -26.50
C LEU A 158 -3.76 0.18 -27.93
N THR A 159 -4.97 0.73 -28.15
CA THR A 159 -5.22 1.46 -29.38
C THR A 159 -4.47 2.79 -29.37
N LYS A 160 -4.20 3.34 -30.55
CA LYS A 160 -3.51 4.63 -30.70
C LYS A 160 -4.30 5.75 -30.02
N GLU A 161 -5.63 5.71 -30.08
CA GLU A 161 -6.51 6.67 -29.42
C GLU A 161 -6.32 6.66 -27.89
N VAL A 162 -6.17 5.48 -27.29
CA VAL A 162 -5.87 5.36 -25.85
C VAL A 162 -4.54 6.03 -25.54
N VAL A 163 -3.48 5.70 -26.27
CA VAL A 163 -2.14 6.28 -26.06
C VAL A 163 -2.15 7.80 -26.21
N GLN A 164 -2.85 8.32 -27.21
CA GLN A 164 -3.02 9.77 -27.39
C GLN A 164 -3.82 10.43 -26.27
N SER A 165 -4.82 9.74 -25.74
CA SER A 165 -5.66 10.24 -24.64
C SER A 165 -4.92 10.36 -23.31
N ILE A 166 -4.04 9.40 -22.99
CA ILE A 166 -3.29 9.39 -21.72
C ILE A 166 -1.93 10.09 -21.81
N GLY A 167 -1.44 10.36 -23.05
CA GLY A 167 -0.12 10.89 -23.33
C GLY A 167 0.96 9.80 -23.37
N TYR A 168 1.76 9.75 -24.45
CA TYR A 168 2.84 8.77 -24.59
C TYR A 168 3.94 8.95 -23.54
N GLU A 169 4.17 10.17 -23.09
CA GLU A 169 5.16 10.53 -22.08
C GLU A 169 4.89 9.89 -20.71
N CYS A 170 3.64 9.54 -20.39
CA CYS A 170 3.33 8.87 -19.13
C CYS A 170 3.88 7.43 -19.07
N PHE A 171 4.23 6.81 -20.20
CA PHE A 171 4.83 5.47 -20.22
C PHE A 171 6.26 5.41 -19.64
N VAL A 172 6.88 6.54 -19.30
CA VAL A 172 8.12 6.56 -18.51
C VAL A 172 7.90 5.99 -17.12
N ASN A 173 6.68 6.08 -16.60
CA ASN A 173 6.19 5.39 -15.42
C ASN A 173 4.93 4.59 -15.81
N PRO A 174 5.04 3.27 -16.05
CA PRO A 174 3.90 2.46 -16.49
C PRO A 174 2.73 2.44 -15.50
N ILE A 175 3.00 2.72 -14.22
CA ILE A 175 1.95 2.78 -13.19
C ILE A 175 1.17 4.09 -13.31
N LEU A 176 1.84 5.20 -13.64
CA LEU A 176 1.18 6.46 -13.92
C LEU A 176 0.35 6.38 -15.20
N ALA A 177 0.87 5.72 -16.24
CA ALA A 177 0.09 5.41 -17.44
C ALA A 177 -1.14 4.55 -17.10
N HIS A 178 -1.00 3.58 -16.20
CA HIS A 178 -2.12 2.74 -15.75
C HIS A 178 -3.17 3.55 -14.98
N LEU A 179 -2.76 4.45 -14.08
CA LEU A 179 -3.67 5.37 -13.40
C LEU A 179 -4.53 6.15 -14.41
N ARG A 180 -3.90 6.84 -15.37
CA ARG A 180 -4.58 7.66 -16.38
C ARG A 180 -5.49 6.84 -17.27
N LEU A 181 -5.04 5.64 -17.65
CA LEU A 181 -5.86 4.68 -18.40
C LEU A 181 -7.15 4.32 -17.65
N VAL A 182 -7.03 3.97 -16.38
CA VAL A 182 -8.13 3.44 -15.56
C VAL A 182 -9.14 4.54 -15.19
N GLN A 183 -8.69 5.79 -15.03
CA GLN A 183 -9.58 6.94 -14.82
C GLN A 183 -10.45 7.26 -16.04
N SER A 184 -10.10 6.74 -17.20
CA SER A 184 -10.85 6.89 -18.44
C SER A 184 -11.80 5.70 -18.64
N LYS A 185 -12.82 5.86 -19.50
CA LYS A 185 -13.85 4.83 -19.74
C LYS A 185 -13.49 3.86 -20.88
N TRP A 186 -12.23 3.46 -20.99
CA TRP A 186 -11.76 2.50 -21.98
C TRP A 186 -12.17 1.08 -21.64
N ARG A 187 -12.44 0.26 -22.67
CA ARG A 187 -12.76 -1.16 -22.51
C ARG A 187 -11.47 -1.95 -22.35
N ILE A 188 -11.24 -2.48 -21.14
CA ILE A 188 -10.05 -3.26 -20.78
C ILE A 188 -10.37 -4.75 -20.83
N SER A 189 -9.59 -5.53 -21.57
CA SER A 189 -9.64 -6.99 -21.59
C SER A 189 -8.43 -7.58 -20.88
N ARG A 190 -8.65 -8.66 -20.12
CA ARG A 190 -7.64 -9.44 -19.42
C ARG A 190 -7.86 -10.95 -19.60
N HIS A 191 -8.19 -11.35 -20.83
CA HIS A 191 -8.65 -12.70 -21.15
C HIS A 191 -7.54 -13.75 -21.27
N CYS A 192 -6.28 -13.33 -21.46
CA CYS A 192 -5.14 -14.22 -21.72
C CYS A 192 -4.03 -14.03 -20.71
N ALA A 193 -3.47 -15.13 -20.22
CA ALA A 193 -2.33 -15.18 -19.33
C ALA A 193 -1.08 -15.66 -20.07
N ILE A 194 -0.06 -14.83 -20.14
CA ILE A 194 1.25 -15.15 -20.71
C ILE A 194 2.28 -15.12 -19.58
N ASP A 195 2.95 -16.25 -19.34
CA ASP A 195 4.01 -16.32 -18.33
C ASP A 195 5.22 -15.53 -18.78
N VAL A 196 5.44 -14.43 -18.10
CA VAL A 196 6.58 -13.51 -18.28
C VAL A 196 7.49 -13.47 -17.04
N ILE A 197 7.17 -14.27 -16.03
CA ILE A 197 7.88 -14.30 -14.76
C ILE A 197 8.98 -15.36 -14.81
N THR A 198 8.61 -16.57 -15.24
CA THR A 198 9.56 -17.69 -15.34
C THR A 198 10.72 -17.42 -16.30
N PRO A 199 10.50 -16.83 -17.51
CA PRO A 199 11.59 -16.55 -18.45
C PRO A 199 12.36 -15.26 -18.14
N ASN A 200 11.89 -14.43 -17.21
CA ASN A 200 12.53 -13.13 -16.92
C ASN A 200 13.95 -13.30 -16.39
N LYS A 201 14.87 -12.54 -16.95
CA LYS A 201 16.30 -12.57 -16.61
C LYS A 201 16.54 -11.99 -15.21
N PHE A 202 17.13 -12.79 -14.32
CA PHE A 202 17.57 -12.29 -13.02
C PHE A 202 18.84 -11.45 -13.19
N ARG A 203 18.75 -10.18 -12.77
CA ARG A 203 19.88 -9.22 -12.78
C ARG A 203 20.25 -8.91 -11.32
N PRO A 204 21.38 -9.43 -10.79
CA PRO A 204 21.73 -9.27 -9.37
C PRO A 204 21.73 -7.82 -8.89
N THR A 205 22.22 -6.88 -9.70
CA THR A 205 22.28 -5.44 -9.37
C THR A 205 20.90 -4.81 -9.21
N GLU A 206 19.86 -5.38 -9.80
CA GLU A 206 18.48 -4.89 -9.76
C GLU A 206 17.60 -5.68 -8.79
N HIS A 207 17.77 -7.01 -8.76
CA HIS A 207 16.83 -7.92 -8.12
C HIS A 207 17.32 -8.50 -6.80
N ALA A 208 18.63 -8.38 -6.49
CA ALA A 208 19.13 -8.88 -5.21
C ALA A 208 18.76 -7.93 -4.07
N ALA A 209 18.35 -8.52 -2.94
CA ALA A 209 18.12 -7.83 -1.68
C ALA A 209 18.84 -8.58 -0.55
N TYR A 210 19.25 -7.88 0.49
CA TYR A 210 19.89 -8.46 1.66
C TYR A 210 18.88 -8.52 2.82
N GLY A 211 18.69 -9.70 3.39
CA GLY A 211 17.79 -9.89 4.53
C GLY A 211 16.35 -9.45 4.22
N THR A 212 15.84 -8.50 4.99
CA THR A 212 14.50 -7.92 4.83
C THR A 212 14.48 -6.65 3.98
N ASP A 213 15.62 -6.24 3.38
CA ASP A 213 15.68 -5.02 2.58
C ASP A 213 14.87 -5.15 1.28
N LEU A 214 14.51 -4.01 0.72
CA LEU A 214 13.95 -3.93 -0.63
C LEU A 214 15.10 -3.91 -1.66
N SER A 215 14.95 -4.69 -2.74
CA SER A 215 15.86 -4.61 -3.88
C SER A 215 15.73 -3.27 -4.62
N PRO A 216 16.74 -2.84 -5.41
CA PRO A 216 16.64 -1.60 -6.19
C PRO A 216 15.42 -1.56 -7.11
N SER A 217 15.07 -2.68 -7.76
CA SER A 217 13.87 -2.76 -8.60
C SER A 217 12.58 -2.66 -7.79
N GLU A 218 12.50 -3.27 -6.59
CA GLU A 218 11.35 -3.10 -5.71
C GLU A 218 11.19 -1.64 -5.29
N LYS A 219 12.27 -0.96 -4.86
CA LYS A 219 12.26 0.46 -4.48
C LYS A 219 11.76 1.35 -5.60
N ARG A 220 12.29 1.17 -6.83
CA ARG A 220 11.84 1.91 -8.00
C ARG A 220 10.35 1.71 -8.28
N MET A 221 9.88 0.44 -8.31
CA MET A 221 8.49 0.13 -8.59
C MET A 221 7.54 0.60 -7.49
N ILE A 222 7.94 0.55 -6.22
CA ILE A 222 7.18 1.14 -5.11
C ILE A 222 7.08 2.65 -5.29
N GLY A 223 8.19 3.33 -5.60
CA GLY A 223 8.20 4.76 -5.90
C GLY A 223 7.25 5.12 -7.05
N ASP A 224 7.18 4.29 -8.10
CA ASP A 224 6.24 4.46 -9.22
C ASP A 224 4.78 4.39 -8.77
N HIS A 225 4.44 3.46 -7.86
CA HIS A 225 3.10 3.35 -7.31
C HIS A 225 2.75 4.53 -6.39
N ILE A 226 3.71 4.98 -5.57
CA ILE A 226 3.51 6.16 -4.71
C ILE A 226 3.30 7.41 -5.57
N GLU A 227 4.04 7.57 -6.66
CA GLU A 227 3.88 8.68 -7.61
C GLU A 227 2.47 8.68 -8.23
N ALA A 228 1.93 7.52 -8.58
CA ALA A 228 0.57 7.39 -9.07
C ALA A 228 -0.48 7.72 -7.98
N VAL A 229 -0.24 7.29 -6.73
CA VAL A 229 -1.10 7.67 -5.59
C VAL A 229 -1.04 9.17 -5.36
N ALA A 230 0.14 9.79 -5.42
CA ALA A 230 0.31 11.23 -5.29
C ALA A 230 -0.50 12.00 -6.36
N GLU A 231 -0.45 11.58 -7.63
CA GLU A 231 -1.28 12.18 -8.70
C GLU A 231 -2.78 11.96 -8.45
N ARG A 232 -3.18 10.80 -7.92
CA ARG A 232 -4.60 10.49 -7.62
C ARG A 232 -5.17 11.35 -6.50
N ILE A 233 -4.35 11.70 -5.50
CA ILE A 233 -4.77 12.51 -4.34
C ILE A 233 -4.89 13.99 -4.72
N VAL A 234 -4.13 14.47 -5.70
CA VAL A 234 -4.21 15.86 -6.17
C VAL A 234 -5.66 16.22 -6.53
N GLY A 235 -6.19 17.24 -5.88
CA GLY A 235 -7.57 17.70 -6.07
C GLY A 235 -8.64 16.93 -5.27
N SER A 236 -8.25 15.99 -4.42
CA SER A 236 -9.08 15.37 -3.38
C SER A 236 -8.66 15.84 -1.97
N ASP A 237 -9.34 15.34 -0.94
CA ASP A 237 -8.90 15.54 0.45
C ASP A 237 -7.72 14.64 0.82
N GLU A 238 -7.15 14.82 2.02
CA GLU A 238 -6.01 14.06 2.56
C GLU A 238 -6.27 12.54 2.61
N ARG A 239 -7.52 12.13 2.52
CA ARG A 239 -8.00 10.75 2.59
C ARG A 239 -8.38 10.17 1.21
N GLY A 240 -8.16 10.92 0.13
CA GLY A 240 -8.52 10.49 -1.22
C GLY A 240 -10.03 10.36 -1.47
N GLY A 241 -10.86 11.07 -0.69
CA GLY A 241 -12.33 11.02 -0.74
C GLY A 241 -12.95 9.92 0.13
N TYR A 242 -12.17 9.14 0.88
CA TYR A 242 -12.69 8.11 1.80
C TYR A 242 -13.18 8.72 3.11
N CYS A 243 -14.31 8.18 3.63
CA CYS A 243 -14.92 8.71 4.85
C CYS A 243 -13.98 8.63 6.07
N ASP A 244 -14.11 9.62 6.97
CA ASP A 244 -13.32 9.71 8.21
C ASP A 244 -13.96 8.98 9.41
N GLY A 245 -15.08 8.28 9.20
CA GLY A 245 -15.75 7.53 10.27
C GLY A 245 -16.31 8.41 11.37
N ASN A 246 -16.81 9.60 11.03
CA ASN A 246 -17.38 10.59 11.94
C ASN A 246 -16.42 11.04 13.06
N ARG A 247 -15.09 11.01 12.85
CA ARG A 247 -14.12 11.54 13.80
C ARG A 247 -14.34 13.05 14.01
N LYS A 248 -14.59 13.43 15.26
CA LYS A 248 -14.62 14.84 15.66
C LYS A 248 -13.21 15.33 15.92
N ARG A 249 -12.43 15.55 14.85
CA ARG A 249 -11.00 15.93 14.94
C ARG A 249 -10.78 17.19 15.74
N ASP A 250 -11.71 18.13 15.69
CA ASP A 250 -11.64 19.40 16.41
C ASP A 250 -11.68 19.24 17.94
N SER A 251 -12.22 18.12 18.45
CA SER A 251 -12.26 17.84 19.89
C SER A 251 -10.87 17.83 20.55
N VAL A 252 -9.81 17.56 19.79
CA VAL A 252 -8.43 17.63 20.30
C VAL A 252 -7.92 19.06 20.51
N TYR A 253 -8.65 20.08 20.07
CA TYR A 253 -8.41 21.50 20.38
C TYR A 253 -9.20 21.96 21.60
N HIS A 254 -10.26 21.21 21.96
CA HIS A 254 -11.17 21.44 23.07
C HIS A 254 -11.07 20.31 24.10
N ILE A 255 -9.84 19.91 24.43
CA ILE A 255 -9.53 18.72 25.25
C ILE A 255 -10.22 18.77 26.61
N LEU A 256 -10.38 19.97 27.18
CA LEU A 256 -10.96 20.18 28.51
C LEU A 256 -12.50 20.27 28.49
N ASP A 257 -13.15 20.16 27.32
CA ASP A 257 -14.62 20.19 27.20
C ASP A 257 -15.24 18.79 27.47
N PHE A 258 -14.73 18.10 28.49
CA PHE A 258 -15.33 16.88 28.98
C PHE A 258 -16.47 17.16 29.95
N GLU A 259 -17.46 16.27 29.99
CA GLU A 259 -18.63 16.40 30.88
C GLU A 259 -18.27 16.05 32.33
N ASP A 260 -17.39 15.08 32.53
CA ASP A 260 -16.99 14.58 33.83
C ASP A 260 -15.55 14.04 33.82
N PHE A 261 -14.86 14.24 34.95
CA PHE A 261 -13.50 13.78 35.17
C PHE A 261 -13.34 13.16 36.56
N TYR A 262 -12.84 11.94 36.58
CA TYR A 262 -12.48 11.24 37.82
C TYR A 262 -11.01 10.82 37.78
N GLN A 263 -10.23 11.25 38.79
CA GLN A 263 -8.84 10.83 38.96
C GLN A 263 -8.79 9.47 39.65
N GLY A 264 -8.38 8.45 38.93
CA GLY A 264 -8.16 7.11 39.44
C GLY A 264 -6.83 6.96 40.18
N TRP A 265 -6.54 5.74 40.59
CA TRP A 265 -5.28 5.37 41.25
C TRP A 265 -4.52 4.31 40.46
N GLY A 266 -3.22 4.29 40.67
CA GLY A 266 -2.32 3.30 40.09
C GLY A 266 -1.29 2.82 41.11
N VAL A 267 -0.29 2.12 40.65
CA VAL A 267 0.76 1.57 41.49
C VAL A 267 2.14 2.00 40.97
N THR A 268 3.09 2.19 41.89
CA THR A 268 4.49 2.32 41.51
C THR A 268 5.05 0.91 41.29
N SER A 269 5.58 0.66 40.09
CA SER A 269 6.08 -0.66 39.70
C SER A 269 7.56 -0.60 39.32
N ASN A 270 8.28 -1.69 39.59
CA ASN A 270 9.67 -1.90 39.13
C ASN A 270 9.72 -2.83 37.88
N LEU A 271 8.59 -3.31 37.39
CA LEU A 271 8.52 -4.23 36.24
C LEU A 271 9.17 -3.66 34.98
N TYR A 272 9.16 -2.33 34.83
CA TYR A 272 9.57 -1.63 33.61
C TYR A 272 10.85 -0.81 33.82
N LYS A 273 11.81 -1.33 34.57
CA LYS A 273 13.11 -0.65 34.84
C LYS A 273 12.93 0.76 35.43
N GLY A 274 11.96 0.92 36.33
CA GLY A 274 11.65 2.20 36.98
C GLY A 274 10.81 3.18 36.13
N LYS A 275 10.45 2.83 34.88
CA LYS A 275 9.55 3.61 34.05
C LYS A 275 8.09 3.34 34.43
N GLN A 276 7.25 4.35 34.35
CA GLN A 276 5.83 4.26 34.65
C GLN A 276 5.02 3.92 33.40
N LEU A 277 4.03 3.01 33.53
CA LEU A 277 3.13 2.59 32.48
C LEU A 277 1.77 3.30 32.61
N SER A 278 1.36 4.05 31.58
CA SER A 278 -0.02 4.51 31.38
C SER A 278 -0.71 3.58 30.37
N VAL A 279 -1.93 3.12 30.68
CA VAL A 279 -2.77 2.38 29.74
C VAL A 279 -3.95 3.24 29.33
N ILE A 280 -4.20 3.38 28.04
CA ILE A 280 -5.30 4.18 27.49
C ILE A 280 -6.32 3.27 26.83
N ILE A 281 -7.59 3.44 27.22
CA ILE A 281 -8.73 2.64 26.75
C ILE A 281 -9.84 3.58 26.27
N PRO A 282 -9.97 3.86 24.98
CA PRO A 282 -11.16 4.51 24.44
C PRO A 282 -12.34 3.52 24.46
N VAL A 283 -13.50 3.95 24.94
CA VAL A 283 -14.68 3.08 25.07
C VAL A 283 -15.97 3.79 24.67
N GLN A 284 -16.92 3.01 24.12
CA GLN A 284 -18.28 3.44 23.86
C GLN A 284 -19.23 2.26 24.07
N ASP A 285 -20.13 2.37 25.07
CA ASP A 285 -21.13 1.36 25.42
C ASP A 285 -20.53 -0.05 25.68
N GLU A 286 -19.55 -0.12 26.62
CA GLU A 286 -18.81 -1.34 26.96
C GLU A 286 -18.98 -1.74 28.43
N GLU A 287 -20.18 -1.52 29.03
CA GLU A 287 -20.47 -1.85 30.42
C GLU A 287 -20.24 -3.34 30.78
N LYS A 288 -20.33 -4.25 29.77
CA LYS A 288 -20.19 -5.70 29.99
C LYS A 288 -18.72 -6.15 30.07
N THR A 289 -17.81 -5.38 29.50
CA THR A 289 -16.41 -5.79 29.29
C THR A 289 -15.43 -4.95 30.07
N ILE A 290 -15.65 -3.62 30.18
CA ILE A 290 -14.69 -2.67 30.73
C ILE A 290 -14.19 -3.03 32.14
N GLY A 291 -15.06 -3.56 33.01
CA GLY A 291 -14.68 -3.97 34.36
C GLY A 291 -13.63 -5.08 34.35
N ASN A 292 -13.82 -6.10 33.53
CA ASN A 292 -12.90 -7.22 33.39
C ASN A 292 -11.59 -6.80 32.69
N VAL A 293 -11.66 -5.89 31.73
CA VAL A 293 -10.49 -5.31 31.08
C VAL A 293 -9.59 -4.59 32.08
N ILE A 294 -10.19 -3.74 32.95
CA ILE A 294 -9.44 -3.03 33.99
C ILE A 294 -8.83 -3.99 34.99
N GLU A 295 -9.55 -5.03 35.42
CA GLU A 295 -9.03 -6.05 36.35
C GLU A 295 -7.85 -6.83 35.77
N GLU A 296 -7.93 -7.20 34.50
CA GLU A 296 -6.83 -7.90 33.84
C GLU A 296 -5.58 -6.99 33.70
N LEU A 297 -5.77 -5.73 33.35
CA LEU A 297 -4.69 -4.74 33.26
C LEU A 297 -3.95 -4.51 34.58
N ARG A 298 -4.63 -4.63 35.73
CA ARG A 298 -3.97 -4.47 37.03
C ARG A 298 -2.85 -5.48 37.26
N LYS A 299 -2.89 -6.63 36.61
CA LYS A 299 -1.86 -7.68 36.72
C LYS A 299 -0.53 -7.28 36.09
N ILE A 300 -0.51 -6.27 35.18
CA ILE A 300 0.72 -5.70 34.61
C ILE A 300 1.15 -4.42 35.35
N GLU A 301 0.63 -4.15 36.53
CA GLU A 301 1.01 -3.08 37.45
C GLU A 301 1.11 -1.69 36.78
N PRO A 302 0.06 -1.19 36.13
CA PRO A 302 0.10 0.14 35.52
C PRO A 302 0.14 1.24 36.59
N PHE A 303 0.94 2.29 36.32
CA PHE A 303 0.92 3.52 37.12
C PHE A 303 -0.46 4.20 37.05
N GLU A 304 -1.10 4.13 35.88
CA GLU A 304 -2.47 4.63 35.68
C GLU A 304 -3.17 3.89 34.54
N ILE A 305 -4.47 3.75 34.67
CA ILE A 305 -5.38 3.30 33.60
C ILE A 305 -6.30 4.49 33.29
N ILE A 306 -6.30 4.93 32.03
CA ILE A 306 -7.11 6.06 31.57
C ILE A 306 -8.19 5.55 30.65
N VAL A 307 -9.45 5.65 31.08
CA VAL A 307 -10.62 5.28 30.30
C VAL A 307 -11.22 6.57 29.71
N VAL A 308 -11.23 6.68 28.39
CA VAL A 308 -11.87 7.79 27.69
C VAL A 308 -13.25 7.33 27.20
N VAL A 309 -14.28 7.78 27.89
CA VAL A 309 -15.68 7.41 27.60
C VAL A 309 -16.19 8.33 26.50
N ASN A 310 -16.48 7.75 25.37
CA ASN A 310 -16.74 8.39 24.09
C ASN A 310 -18.23 8.35 23.76
N GLY A 311 -19.03 9.15 24.46
CA GLY A 311 -20.48 9.24 24.24
C GLY A 311 -21.25 7.97 24.62
N SER A 312 -20.85 7.28 25.71
CA SER A 312 -21.58 6.12 26.20
C SER A 312 -22.89 6.49 26.86
N SER A 313 -23.92 5.69 26.65
CA SER A 313 -25.26 5.83 27.23
C SER A 313 -25.56 4.81 28.36
N ASP A 314 -24.65 3.86 28.58
CA ASP A 314 -24.76 2.76 29.56
C ASP A 314 -23.93 3.04 30.84
N GLN A 315 -23.68 2.00 31.65
CA GLN A 315 -22.95 2.11 32.92
C GLN A 315 -21.40 2.12 32.76
N THR A 316 -20.89 2.19 31.52
CA THR A 316 -19.44 2.13 31.23
C THR A 316 -18.61 3.08 32.10
N ALA A 317 -19.02 4.36 32.21
CA ALA A 317 -18.32 5.38 33.00
C ALA A 317 -18.31 5.04 34.50
N THR A 318 -19.45 4.63 35.03
CA THR A 318 -19.63 4.25 36.46
C THR A 318 -18.72 3.07 36.80
N ILE A 319 -18.75 2.02 35.99
CA ILE A 319 -17.95 0.80 36.21
C ILE A 319 -16.45 1.13 36.16
N ALA A 320 -16.02 1.96 35.19
CA ALA A 320 -14.62 2.38 35.10
C ALA A 320 -14.13 3.12 36.36
N LYS A 321 -14.95 4.03 36.89
CA LYS A 321 -14.67 4.75 38.16
C LYS A 321 -14.61 3.81 39.35
N ASP A 322 -15.59 2.93 39.49
CA ASP A 322 -15.66 1.97 40.60
C ASP A 322 -14.46 1.03 40.60
N LYS A 323 -13.95 0.67 39.41
CA LYS A 323 -12.70 -0.08 39.25
C LYS A 323 -11.44 0.78 39.43
N GLY A 324 -11.58 2.09 39.75
CA GLY A 324 -10.47 3.00 40.05
C GLY A 324 -9.63 3.44 38.86
N ALA A 325 -10.17 3.38 37.67
CA ALA A 325 -9.52 3.98 36.50
C ALA A 325 -9.71 5.50 36.47
N THR A 326 -8.72 6.26 36.02
CA THR A 326 -8.93 7.67 35.64
C THR A 326 -9.94 7.69 34.50
N THR A 327 -11.07 8.33 34.69
CA THR A 327 -12.17 8.30 33.73
C THR A 327 -12.47 9.71 33.23
N ILE A 328 -12.47 9.86 31.91
CA ILE A 328 -12.75 11.14 31.23
C ILE A 328 -13.97 10.90 30.36
N VAL A 329 -15.05 11.63 30.65
CA VAL A 329 -16.35 11.42 30.01
C VAL A 329 -16.67 12.57 29.05
N TYR A 330 -16.82 12.23 27.78
CA TYR A 330 -17.35 13.12 26.76
C TYR A 330 -18.79 12.74 26.47
N LYS A 331 -19.69 13.75 26.46
CA LYS A 331 -21.13 13.56 26.26
C LYS A 331 -21.47 13.00 24.89
N GLU A 332 -20.75 13.47 23.87
CA GLU A 332 -21.00 13.09 22.49
C GLU A 332 -19.99 12.05 21.99
N ALA A 333 -20.41 11.21 21.08
CA ALA A 333 -19.51 10.29 20.40
C ALA A 333 -18.48 11.08 19.56
N LEU A 334 -17.21 10.85 19.82
CA LEU A 334 -16.09 11.55 19.19
C LEU A 334 -15.59 10.84 17.91
N GLY A 335 -16.04 9.61 17.70
CA GLY A 335 -15.56 8.75 16.61
C GLY A 335 -14.29 7.97 16.97
N ASN A 336 -13.81 7.18 16.02
CA ASN A 336 -12.67 6.28 16.23
C ASN A 336 -11.37 7.08 16.46
N ASP A 337 -10.45 6.51 17.25
CA ASP A 337 -9.10 6.99 17.52
C ASP A 337 -8.99 8.34 18.25
N VAL A 338 -10.04 9.18 18.26
CA VAL A 338 -10.05 10.46 18.98
C VAL A 338 -9.79 10.25 20.47
N GLY A 339 -10.41 9.24 21.09
CA GLY A 339 -10.19 8.89 22.48
C GLY A 339 -8.72 8.49 22.78
N ARG A 340 -7.99 7.89 21.84
CA ARG A 340 -6.56 7.59 21.99
C ARG A 340 -5.73 8.87 22.08
N SER A 341 -6.00 9.81 21.19
CA SER A 341 -5.35 11.13 21.19
C SER A 341 -5.60 11.89 22.50
N LEU A 342 -6.85 11.99 22.92
CA LEU A 342 -7.27 12.67 24.16
C LEU A 342 -6.68 12.00 25.40
N GLY A 343 -6.76 10.67 25.53
CA GLY A 343 -6.17 9.93 26.64
C GLY A 343 -4.67 10.14 26.76
N THR A 344 -3.97 10.25 25.63
CA THR A 344 -2.52 10.51 25.60
C THR A 344 -2.15 11.87 26.20
N TYR A 345 -2.99 12.87 26.03
CA TYR A 345 -2.79 14.18 26.63
C TYR A 345 -2.75 14.12 28.16
N PHE A 346 -3.63 13.31 28.77
CA PHE A 346 -3.72 13.15 30.23
C PHE A 346 -2.69 12.15 30.80
N ALA A 347 -2.16 11.26 29.97
CA ALA A 347 -1.24 10.22 30.41
C ALA A 347 0.07 10.82 30.95
N LYS A 348 0.62 10.24 32.05
CA LYS A 348 1.82 10.72 32.78
C LYS A 348 3.01 9.77 32.62
N GLY A 349 2.79 8.47 32.39
CA GLY A 349 3.83 7.45 32.31
C GLY A 349 4.76 7.62 31.12
N GLU A 350 5.99 7.12 31.22
CA GLU A 350 6.97 7.09 30.13
C GLU A 350 6.65 6.05 29.07
N ILE A 351 5.85 5.06 29.42
CA ILE A 351 5.33 4.00 28.55
C ILE A 351 3.83 4.25 28.41
N VAL A 352 3.33 4.26 27.19
CA VAL A 352 1.90 4.42 26.91
C VAL A 352 1.43 3.24 26.08
N LEU A 353 0.55 2.42 26.67
CA LEU A 353 -0.06 1.24 26.04
C LEU A 353 -1.49 1.56 25.62
N PHE A 354 -1.84 1.22 24.39
CA PHE A 354 -3.20 1.36 23.84
C PHE A 354 -3.86 0.00 23.66
N ILE A 355 -5.08 -0.13 24.16
CA ILE A 355 -5.94 -1.29 23.96
C ILE A 355 -7.38 -0.82 23.71
N ASP A 356 -8.24 -1.72 23.21
CA ASP A 356 -9.67 -1.49 23.11
C ASP A 356 -10.39 -2.03 24.35
N GLY A 357 -11.61 -1.55 24.63
CA GLY A 357 -12.36 -1.91 25.83
C GLY A 357 -13.43 -2.98 25.62
N ASP A 358 -13.62 -3.48 24.39
CA ASP A 358 -14.69 -4.40 24.02
C ASP A 358 -14.34 -5.89 24.16
N PHE A 359 -13.08 -6.22 24.48
CA PHE A 359 -12.60 -7.56 24.79
C PHE A 359 -11.43 -7.55 25.78
N VAL A 360 -11.24 -8.67 26.47
CA VAL A 360 -10.17 -8.84 27.45
C VAL A 360 -8.97 -9.50 26.78
N ILE A 361 -7.81 -8.84 26.83
CA ILE A 361 -6.52 -9.41 26.42
C ILE A 361 -5.79 -9.87 27.68
N PRO A 362 -5.30 -11.14 27.75
CA PRO A 362 -4.54 -11.62 28.90
C PRO A 362 -3.34 -10.72 29.22
N ALA A 363 -3.10 -10.46 30.49
CA ALA A 363 -1.98 -9.66 30.97
C ALA A 363 -0.62 -10.16 30.45
N SER A 364 -0.47 -11.49 30.34
CA SER A 364 0.72 -12.13 29.78
C SER A 364 1.01 -11.77 28.32
N GLU A 365 -0.05 -11.45 27.54
CA GLU A 365 0.04 -11.03 26.14
C GLU A 365 0.27 -9.51 26.02
N LEU A 366 -0.14 -8.71 27.01
CA LEU A 366 0.04 -7.26 27.06
C LEU A 366 1.42 -6.84 27.57
N TYR A 367 1.94 -7.58 28.56
CA TYR A 367 3.24 -7.29 29.18
C TYR A 367 4.39 -7.12 28.18
N PRO A 368 4.54 -7.95 27.12
CA PRO A 368 5.63 -7.80 26.17
C PRO A 368 5.70 -6.43 25.48
N PHE A 369 4.57 -5.77 25.23
CA PHE A 369 4.52 -4.44 24.60
C PHE A 369 5.10 -3.36 25.51
N ALA A 370 4.66 -3.31 26.75
CA ALA A 370 5.18 -2.36 27.72
C ALA A 370 6.67 -2.63 28.03
N LYS A 371 7.06 -3.91 28.12
CA LYS A 371 8.45 -4.31 28.34
C LYS A 371 9.35 -3.90 27.18
N ALA A 372 8.93 -4.05 25.93
CA ALA A 372 9.70 -3.63 24.76
C ALA A 372 10.04 -2.13 24.83
N ILE A 373 9.06 -1.28 25.20
CA ILE A 373 9.29 0.15 25.39
C ILE A 373 10.26 0.40 26.56
N ALA A 374 10.11 -0.34 27.65
CA ALA A 374 11.05 -0.25 28.78
C ALA A 374 12.49 -0.61 28.37
N ASP A 375 12.64 -1.57 27.45
CA ASP A 375 13.91 -2.06 26.94
C ASP A 375 14.55 -1.18 25.86
N GLY A 376 13.82 -0.20 25.30
CA GLY A 376 14.38 0.79 24.38
C GLY A 376 13.66 0.95 23.03
N THR A 377 12.72 0.07 22.69
CA THR A 377 11.84 0.27 21.54
C THR A 377 11.00 1.53 21.76
N ASP A 378 10.76 2.31 20.71
CA ASP A 378 9.93 3.53 20.79
C ASP A 378 8.48 3.27 20.42
N VAL A 379 8.22 2.34 19.50
CA VAL A 379 6.88 1.92 19.09
C VAL A 379 6.83 0.39 18.99
N ALA A 380 6.01 -0.23 19.81
CA ALA A 380 5.77 -1.68 19.83
C ALA A 380 4.44 -2.01 19.15
N LEU A 381 4.49 -2.77 18.06
CA LEU A 381 3.33 -3.17 17.25
C LEU A 381 2.93 -4.62 17.50
N ASN A 382 1.64 -4.91 17.32
CA ASN A 382 1.12 -6.27 17.28
C ASN A 382 1.65 -7.01 16.05
N ASP A 383 2.29 -8.17 16.25
CA ASP A 383 2.85 -9.00 15.17
C ASP A 383 1.75 -9.85 14.51
N LEU A 384 1.21 -9.35 13.44
CA LEU A 384 0.22 -10.03 12.62
C LEU A 384 0.80 -10.58 11.31
N ASN A 385 2.13 -10.76 11.21
CA ASN A 385 2.84 -11.14 9.98
C ASN A 385 2.47 -12.52 9.43
N HIS A 386 1.88 -13.38 10.24
CA HIS A 386 1.31 -14.66 9.75
C HIS A 386 0.24 -14.47 8.66
N TYR A 387 -0.39 -13.28 8.57
CA TYR A 387 -1.32 -12.99 7.47
C TYR A 387 -0.64 -12.90 6.10
N LEU A 388 0.68 -12.64 6.06
CA LEU A 388 1.44 -12.67 4.81
C LEU A 388 1.70 -14.10 4.29
N ASP A 389 1.51 -15.11 5.13
CA ASP A 389 1.62 -16.52 4.74
C ASP A 389 0.32 -17.05 4.12
N LEU A 390 -0.74 -16.27 4.14
CA LEU A 390 -2.01 -16.60 3.54
C LEU A 390 -2.01 -16.36 2.03
N ARG A 391 -3.12 -16.72 1.39
CA ARG A 391 -3.23 -16.76 -0.09
C ARG A 391 -3.22 -15.37 -0.72
N VAL A 392 -2.67 -15.28 -1.94
CA VAL A 392 -2.86 -14.15 -2.86
C VAL A 392 -4.25 -14.28 -3.55
N PRO A 393 -5.04 -13.17 -3.68
CA PRO A 393 -4.76 -11.84 -3.16
C PRO A 393 -4.92 -11.78 -1.63
N LEU A 394 -4.19 -10.87 -0.99
CA LEU A 394 -4.38 -10.59 0.44
C LEU A 394 -5.74 -9.94 0.69
N HIS A 395 -6.26 -10.12 1.91
CA HIS A 395 -7.35 -9.28 2.37
C HIS A 395 -6.94 -7.81 2.27
N LEU A 396 -7.85 -6.95 1.80
CA LEU A 396 -7.52 -5.57 1.41
C LEU A 396 -6.85 -4.77 2.54
N VAL A 397 -7.37 -4.86 3.77
CA VAL A 397 -6.77 -4.20 4.95
C VAL A 397 -5.34 -4.69 5.21
N THR A 398 -5.08 -5.98 5.06
CA THR A 398 -3.74 -6.57 5.20
C THR A 398 -2.80 -6.06 4.11
N ALA A 399 -3.29 -5.94 2.88
CA ALA A 399 -2.54 -5.41 1.75
C ALA A 399 -2.14 -3.94 1.99
N PHE A 400 -3.06 -3.09 2.47
CA PHE A 400 -2.78 -1.70 2.79
C PHE A 400 -1.77 -1.53 3.92
N LYS A 401 -1.89 -2.31 5.00
CA LYS A 401 -0.90 -2.31 6.11
C LYS A 401 0.50 -2.62 5.60
N TYR A 402 0.64 -3.67 4.79
CA TYR A 402 1.94 -4.05 4.24
C TYR A 402 2.48 -2.99 3.27
N ALA A 403 1.64 -2.46 2.40
CA ALA A 403 2.05 -1.43 1.44
C ALA A 403 2.55 -0.14 2.12
N LEU A 404 1.92 0.29 3.22
CA LEU A 404 2.39 1.46 3.97
C LEU A 404 3.78 1.24 4.56
N ASN A 405 4.06 0.07 5.13
CA ASN A 405 5.38 -0.26 5.64
C ASN A 405 6.43 -0.34 4.52
N LEU A 406 6.07 -0.93 3.37
CA LEU A 406 6.92 -0.93 2.18
C LEU A 406 7.20 0.50 1.68
N ALA A 407 6.21 1.40 1.71
CA ALA A 407 6.38 2.80 1.35
C ALA A 407 7.36 3.53 2.26
N CYS A 408 7.43 3.15 3.53
CA CYS A 408 8.38 3.67 4.50
C CYS A 408 9.75 2.96 4.48
N ASP A 409 10.05 2.12 3.48
CA ASP A 409 11.25 1.26 3.40
C ASP A 409 11.44 0.35 4.64
N ARG A 410 10.32 -0.10 5.25
CA ARG A 410 10.26 -0.94 6.46
C ARG A 410 9.55 -2.28 6.16
N LYS A 411 10.11 -3.04 5.21
CA LYS A 411 9.62 -4.39 4.83
C LYS A 411 9.64 -5.36 6.01
N ASP A 412 10.55 -5.15 6.96
CA ASP A 412 10.68 -5.91 8.21
C ASP A 412 9.44 -5.88 9.09
N LEU A 413 8.69 -4.76 9.09
CA LEU A 413 7.45 -4.63 9.85
C LEU A 413 6.28 -5.44 9.28
N GLY A 414 6.39 -5.89 8.01
CA GLY A 414 5.32 -6.66 7.36
C GLY A 414 3.96 -5.97 7.44
N VAL A 415 3.00 -6.55 8.16
CA VAL A 415 1.65 -5.99 8.38
C VAL A 415 1.47 -5.36 9.77
N GLY A 416 2.57 -5.15 10.51
CA GLY A 416 2.54 -4.42 11.78
C GLY A 416 1.97 -3.01 11.60
N SER A 417 0.97 -2.64 12.39
CA SER A 417 0.25 -1.38 12.18
C SER A 417 -0.37 -0.86 13.47
N LEU A 418 -0.35 0.46 13.64
CA LEU A 418 -1.01 1.15 14.76
C LEU A 418 -2.54 1.10 14.70
N ILE A 419 -3.12 0.67 13.59
CA ILE A 419 -4.56 0.38 13.52
C ILE A 419 -4.92 -0.83 14.39
N ALA A 420 -3.99 -1.78 14.54
CA ALA A 420 -4.21 -2.95 15.37
C ALA A 420 -3.75 -2.71 16.81
N VAL A 421 -4.57 -3.11 17.76
CA VAL A 421 -4.22 -3.16 19.18
C VAL A 421 -3.74 -4.58 19.52
N PRO A 422 -2.99 -4.78 20.64
CA PRO A 422 -2.36 -3.76 21.44
C PRO A 422 -1.18 -3.12 20.72
N ASN A 423 -0.88 -1.87 21.04
CA ASN A 423 0.35 -1.23 20.64
C ASN A 423 0.84 -0.28 21.76
N ALA A 424 2.14 -0.03 21.81
CA ALA A 424 2.70 0.82 22.85
C ALA A 424 3.73 1.81 22.29
N PHE A 425 3.89 2.93 22.99
CA PHE A 425 4.80 4.00 22.63
C PHE A 425 5.68 4.43 23.80
N SER A 426 6.89 4.89 23.47
CA SER A 426 7.64 5.73 24.38
C SER A 426 7.03 7.14 24.43
N ARG A 427 7.02 7.75 25.61
CA ARG A 427 6.58 9.15 25.76
C ARG A 427 7.38 10.11 24.89
N LYS A 428 8.68 9.81 24.70
CA LYS A 428 9.57 10.56 23.83
C LYS A 428 9.03 10.60 22.38
N CYS A 429 8.65 9.45 21.85
CA CYS A 429 8.07 9.35 20.51
C CYS A 429 6.76 10.17 20.41
N LEU A 430 5.81 9.96 21.34
CA LEU A 430 4.53 10.67 21.36
C LEU A 430 4.67 12.20 21.45
N LYS A 431 5.66 12.69 22.21
CA LYS A 431 5.94 14.13 22.28
C LYS A 431 6.44 14.69 20.96
N GLN A 432 7.29 13.94 20.25
CA GLN A 432 7.87 14.39 18.98
C GLN A 432 6.88 14.34 17.81
N ILE A 433 6.13 13.24 17.66
CA ILE A 433 5.14 13.12 16.59
C ILE A 433 3.86 13.93 16.87
N GLY A 434 3.64 14.32 18.14
CA GLY A 434 2.45 14.99 18.63
C GLY A 434 1.27 14.04 18.80
N TYR A 435 0.57 14.11 19.94
CA TYR A 435 -0.57 13.24 20.26
C TYR A 435 -1.72 13.33 19.23
N ARG A 436 -1.86 14.47 18.55
CA ARG A 436 -2.85 14.66 17.48
C ARG A 436 -2.64 13.73 16.29
N SER A 437 -1.41 13.28 16.06
CA SER A 437 -1.13 12.29 15.00
C SER A 437 -1.87 10.97 15.22
N LEU A 438 -2.25 10.65 16.46
CA LEU A 438 -3.03 9.45 16.79
C LEU A 438 -4.49 9.50 16.30
N LEU A 439 -4.99 10.65 15.83
CA LEU A 439 -6.29 10.75 15.15
C LEU A 439 -6.33 9.92 13.88
N ALA A 440 -5.20 9.78 13.20
CA ALA A 440 -5.01 8.90 12.06
C ALA A 440 -3.82 7.99 12.35
N PRO A 441 -4.03 6.75 12.81
CA PRO A 441 -2.96 5.86 13.26
C PRO A 441 -1.85 5.65 12.23
N CYS A 442 -2.19 5.63 10.93
CA CYS A 442 -1.22 5.51 9.84
C CYS A 442 -0.30 6.75 9.74
N VAL A 443 -0.82 7.95 10.00
CA VAL A 443 -0.02 9.19 10.07
C VAL A 443 0.96 9.12 11.24
N ALA A 444 0.51 8.66 12.42
CA ALA A 444 1.38 8.48 13.58
C ALA A 444 2.52 7.49 13.29
N GLN A 445 2.21 6.38 12.60
CA GLN A 445 3.20 5.36 12.22
C GLN A 445 4.25 5.93 11.26
N VAL A 446 3.82 6.60 10.20
CA VAL A 446 4.72 7.25 9.22
C VAL A 446 5.62 8.27 9.92
N LYS A 447 5.06 9.15 10.75
CA LYS A 447 5.84 10.13 11.50
C LYS A 447 6.86 9.50 12.43
N ALA A 448 6.49 8.44 13.15
CA ALA A 448 7.41 7.74 14.04
C ALA A 448 8.58 7.13 13.24
N ILE A 449 8.30 6.45 12.13
CA ILE A 449 9.33 5.83 11.28
C ILE A 449 10.26 6.91 10.69
N LEU A 450 9.71 7.95 10.08
CA LEU A 450 10.50 9.00 9.42
C LEU A 450 11.27 9.88 10.40
N SER A 451 10.84 9.94 11.66
CA SER A 451 11.58 10.62 12.73
C SER A 451 12.73 9.77 13.29
N GLY A 452 12.96 8.57 12.76
CA GLY A 452 14.06 7.68 13.17
C GLY A 452 13.83 6.96 14.50
N PHE A 453 12.59 6.83 14.96
CA PHE A 453 12.26 6.05 16.14
C PHE A 453 12.34 4.55 15.87
N GLU A 454 12.72 3.78 16.92
CA GLU A 454 12.74 2.33 16.87
C GLU A 454 11.30 1.77 16.89
N VAL A 455 10.84 1.31 15.73
CA VAL A 455 9.51 0.69 15.54
C VAL A 455 9.68 -0.79 15.29
N ALA A 456 9.01 -1.65 16.07
CA ALA A 456 9.15 -3.10 15.96
C ALA A 456 7.82 -3.85 16.19
N CYS A 457 7.63 -4.98 15.50
CA CYS A 457 6.64 -5.98 15.85
C CYS A 457 7.15 -6.80 17.04
N VAL A 458 6.37 -6.90 18.12
CA VAL A 458 6.86 -7.40 19.41
C VAL A 458 6.27 -8.75 19.78
N SER A 459 4.96 -8.88 19.74
CA SER A 459 4.23 -10.07 20.15
C SER A 459 2.95 -10.21 19.35
N ARG A 460 2.48 -11.45 19.19
CA ARG A 460 1.23 -11.76 18.47
C ARG A 460 0.07 -11.85 19.43
N VAL A 461 -0.93 -11.00 19.21
CA VAL A 461 -2.25 -11.08 19.87
C VAL A 461 -3.32 -11.19 18.79
N GLU A 462 -4.11 -12.26 18.80
CA GLU A 462 -5.12 -12.56 17.77
C GLU A 462 -6.43 -11.80 18.01
N VAL A 463 -6.38 -10.48 17.94
CA VAL A 463 -7.52 -9.59 18.24
C VAL A 463 -8.72 -9.79 17.31
N ASP A 464 -8.49 -10.23 16.08
CA ASP A 464 -9.54 -10.53 15.10
C ASP A 464 -10.49 -11.65 15.56
N LYS A 465 -10.01 -12.58 16.39
CA LYS A 465 -10.83 -13.64 16.99
C LYS A 465 -11.65 -13.17 18.19
N MET A 466 -11.23 -12.08 18.83
CA MET A 466 -11.85 -11.51 20.02
C MET A 466 -12.78 -10.35 19.70
N ASN A 467 -12.56 -9.70 18.59
CA ASN A 467 -13.23 -8.45 18.22
C ASN A 467 -14.74 -8.64 18.02
N ARG A 468 -15.52 -7.72 18.59
CA ARG A 468 -16.98 -7.74 18.46
C ARG A 468 -17.42 -7.41 17.04
N ILE A 469 -18.23 -8.26 16.43
CA ILE A 469 -18.84 -7.96 15.13
C ILE A 469 -19.96 -6.92 15.32
N ARG A 470 -19.78 -5.76 14.71
CA ARG A 470 -20.79 -4.69 14.61
C ARG A 470 -21.34 -4.68 13.19
N PRO A 471 -22.60 -5.14 12.96
CA PRO A 471 -23.13 -5.31 11.59
C PRO A 471 -23.08 -4.04 10.73
N SER A 472 -23.32 -2.87 11.31
CA SER A 472 -23.26 -1.57 10.62
C SER A 472 -21.86 -1.20 10.13
N GLU A 473 -20.81 -1.70 10.80
CA GLU A 473 -19.41 -1.40 10.48
C GLU A 473 -18.76 -2.48 9.61
N HIS A 474 -19.12 -3.77 9.85
CA HIS A 474 -18.41 -4.90 9.28
C HIS A 474 -19.11 -5.55 8.08
N PHE A 475 -20.33 -5.13 7.74
CA PHE A 475 -21.05 -5.63 6.57
C PHE A 475 -21.50 -4.50 5.66
N ALA A 476 -21.44 -4.76 4.35
CA ALA A 476 -22.02 -3.89 3.32
C ALA A 476 -22.88 -4.74 2.38
N LYS A 477 -23.95 -4.16 1.85
CA LYS A 477 -24.77 -4.82 0.81
C LYS A 477 -24.09 -4.77 -0.56
N ILE A 478 -23.34 -3.71 -0.81
CA ILE A 478 -22.61 -3.44 -2.07
C ILE A 478 -21.29 -2.77 -1.68
N GLY A 479 -20.19 -3.15 -2.33
CA GLY A 479 -18.86 -2.60 -2.06
C GLY A 479 -18.26 -3.08 -0.76
N HIS A 480 -17.38 -2.26 -0.17
CA HIS A 480 -16.68 -2.58 1.08
C HIS A 480 -17.46 -2.10 2.31
N PRO A 481 -17.31 -2.82 3.44
CA PRO A 481 -17.83 -2.38 4.72
C PRO A 481 -17.28 -1.00 5.15
N PRO A 482 -18.05 -0.20 5.90
CA PRO A 482 -17.61 1.12 6.37
C PRO A 482 -16.26 1.10 7.11
N ALA A 483 -16.02 0.09 7.95
CA ALA A 483 -14.74 -0.08 8.64
C ALA A 483 -13.56 -0.27 7.66
N VAL A 484 -13.75 -1.02 6.58
CA VAL A 484 -12.72 -1.21 5.55
C VAL A 484 -12.43 0.11 4.82
N LEU A 485 -13.47 0.85 4.41
CA LEU A 485 -13.33 2.15 3.74
C LEU A 485 -12.59 3.17 4.63
N ARG A 486 -12.93 3.22 5.93
CA ARG A 486 -12.24 4.06 6.89
C ARG A 486 -10.75 3.72 6.98
N ILE A 487 -10.43 2.42 7.08
CA ILE A 487 -9.03 1.94 7.16
C ILE A 487 -8.27 2.27 5.88
N ILE A 488 -8.88 2.15 4.69
CA ILE A 488 -8.27 2.57 3.43
C ILE A 488 -7.95 4.06 3.49
N GLY A 489 -8.90 4.90 3.89
CA GLY A 489 -8.69 6.34 4.06
C GLY A 489 -7.54 6.67 5.01
N ASP A 490 -7.42 5.95 6.15
CA ASP A 490 -6.31 6.13 7.09
C ASP A 490 -4.94 5.82 6.45
N HIS A 491 -4.87 4.80 5.59
CA HIS A 491 -3.63 4.46 4.88
C HIS A 491 -3.30 5.49 3.80
N ILE A 492 -4.30 6.01 3.09
CA ILE A 492 -4.10 7.08 2.09
C ILE A 492 -3.62 8.35 2.79
N GLU A 493 -4.19 8.72 3.93
CA GLU A 493 -3.74 9.84 4.76
C GLU A 493 -2.30 9.64 5.26
N GLY A 494 -1.93 8.40 5.61
CA GLY A 494 -0.55 8.03 5.91
C GLY A 494 0.39 8.17 4.71
N LEU A 495 -0.03 7.77 3.52
CA LEU A 495 0.75 7.95 2.28
C LEU A 495 0.86 9.43 1.90
N GLU A 496 -0.20 10.23 2.07
CA GLU A 496 -0.17 11.68 1.86
C GLU A 496 0.87 12.32 2.78
N GLN A 497 0.86 11.97 4.07
CA GLN A 497 1.87 12.43 5.03
C GLN A 497 3.30 12.04 4.60
N LEU A 498 3.50 10.81 4.11
CA LEU A 498 4.79 10.36 3.58
C LEU A 498 5.22 11.21 2.39
N ILE A 499 4.33 11.40 1.41
CA ILE A 499 4.57 12.19 0.20
C ILE A 499 4.92 13.63 0.56
N GLY A 500 4.19 14.24 1.48
CA GLY A 500 4.45 15.60 1.94
C GLY A 500 5.83 15.78 2.58
N LEU A 501 6.36 14.74 3.26
CA LEU A 501 7.66 14.78 3.92
C LEU A 501 8.83 14.37 3.03
N THR A 502 8.61 13.52 2.01
CA THR A 502 9.68 12.86 1.25
C THR A 502 9.62 13.07 -0.26
N GLY A 503 8.57 13.73 -0.75
CA GLY A 503 8.32 13.96 -2.17
C GLY A 503 7.43 12.91 -2.81
N SER A 504 7.02 13.17 -4.06
CA SER A 504 5.98 12.40 -4.79
C SER A 504 6.27 10.90 -4.97
N ARG A 505 7.51 10.48 -4.79
CA ARG A 505 7.93 9.08 -4.89
C ARG A 505 8.22 8.42 -3.52
N GLY A 506 7.85 9.05 -2.42
CA GLY A 506 8.10 8.53 -1.08
C GLY A 506 9.59 8.47 -0.70
N GLY A 507 10.43 9.30 -1.30
CA GLY A 507 11.88 9.29 -1.11
C GLY A 507 12.63 8.23 -1.94
N PHE A 508 11.95 7.40 -2.73
CA PHE A 508 12.59 6.40 -3.58
C PHE A 508 13.16 7.01 -4.87
N ASP A 509 14.34 6.51 -5.25
CA ASP A 509 15.02 6.90 -6.47
C ASP A 509 14.21 6.53 -7.74
N ASP A 510 14.34 7.34 -8.79
CA ASP A 510 13.66 7.14 -10.07
C ASP A 510 14.44 6.21 -11.05
N GLY A 511 15.55 5.62 -10.62
CA GLY A 511 16.36 4.74 -11.46
C GLY A 511 17.03 5.44 -12.62
N ASN A 512 17.42 6.70 -12.44
CA ASN A 512 18.07 7.54 -13.45
C ASN A 512 17.29 7.66 -14.79
N ARG A 513 15.95 7.64 -14.73
CA ARG A 513 15.12 7.86 -15.91
C ARG A 513 15.33 9.25 -16.49
N LYS A 514 15.69 9.31 -17.77
CA LYS A 514 15.82 10.56 -18.51
C LYS A 514 14.46 11.00 -19.05
N ARG A 515 13.59 11.52 -18.16
CA ARG A 515 12.21 11.91 -18.50
C ARG A 515 12.15 13.06 -19.49
N ASP A 516 13.18 13.93 -19.51
CA ASP A 516 13.21 15.15 -20.33
C ASP A 516 13.55 14.89 -21.82
N ILE A 517 13.86 13.64 -22.18
CA ILE A 517 14.28 13.31 -23.56
C ILE A 517 13.08 13.13 -24.52
N LEU A 518 11.87 13.12 -24.01
CA LEU A 518 10.62 12.91 -24.72
C LEU A 518 9.92 14.22 -25.03
#